data_1ec9fcb2feec200c53a6524266da1b46
#
_entry.id   1ec9fcb2feec200c53a6524266da1b46
#
_cell.length_a   1.000
_cell.length_b   1.000
_cell.length_c   1.000
_cell.angle_alpha   90.00
_cell.angle_beta   90.00
_cell.angle_gamma   90.00
#
_symmetry.space_group_name_H-M   'P 1'
#
loop_
_entity.id
_entity.type
_entity.pdbx_description
1 polymer ?
#
loop_
_entity_poly.entity_id
_entity_poly.type
_entity_poly.pdbx_seq_one_letter_code
_entity_poly.pdbx_strand_id
1 'polypeptide(L)'
;MTIETPTTDTIEQICRAVIERGFNNGDLDGLGAFVAHDIVEHQDGANSGIDGLRALISELRGQFSDLHLEIQDSATSGDTTWFRIRATGTNDGPLWGRPATGRPIDITVMDVMRVADGRMVEHWGVADRLAVLKQVGAMGKGGR
;
A
#
# COMPACT_ATOMS: atom_id res chain seq x y z
N MET A 1 -1.19 -24.75 -27.58
CA MET A 1 -1.33 -23.43 -26.97
C MET A 1 -0.06 -23.11 -26.19
N THR A 2 0.61 -22.05 -26.53
CA THR A 2 1.83 -21.64 -25.84
C THR A 2 1.45 -20.73 -24.68
N ILE A 3 1.85 -21.11 -23.47
CA ILE A 3 1.67 -20.23 -22.31
C ILE A 3 2.91 -19.33 -22.25
N GLU A 4 2.70 -18.04 -22.43
CA GLU A 4 3.80 -17.08 -22.33
C GLU A 4 4.20 -16.88 -20.87
N THR A 5 5.51 -16.93 -20.59
CA THR A 5 6.05 -16.55 -19.29
C THR A 5 5.92 -15.04 -19.14
N PRO A 6 5.33 -14.54 -18.02
CA PRO A 6 5.25 -13.10 -17.80
C PRO A 6 6.64 -12.46 -17.80
N THR A 7 6.75 -11.31 -18.46
CA THR A 7 7.98 -10.52 -18.43
C THR A 7 8.07 -9.73 -17.13
N THR A 8 9.28 -9.27 -16.77
CA THR A 8 9.49 -8.39 -15.61
C THR A 8 8.66 -7.13 -15.72
N ASP A 9 8.51 -6.58 -16.92
CA ASP A 9 7.66 -5.40 -17.16
C ASP A 9 6.19 -5.68 -16.86
N THR A 10 5.69 -6.85 -17.25
CA THR A 10 4.30 -7.25 -16.95
C THR A 10 4.07 -7.43 -15.46
N ILE A 11 5.03 -8.05 -14.76
CA ILE A 11 4.98 -8.23 -13.30
C ILE A 11 4.93 -6.87 -12.61
N GLU A 12 5.83 -5.96 -12.97
CA GLU A 12 5.86 -4.62 -12.39
C GLU A 12 4.59 -3.83 -12.68
N GLN A 13 4.05 -3.93 -13.90
CA GLN A 13 2.81 -3.23 -14.27
C GLN A 13 1.61 -3.66 -13.42
N ILE A 14 1.49 -4.96 -13.12
CA ILE A 14 0.44 -5.47 -12.23
C ILE A 14 0.60 -4.85 -10.84
N CYS A 15 1.81 -4.84 -10.30
CA CYS A 15 2.09 -4.28 -8.99
C CYS A 15 1.83 -2.77 -8.95
N ARG A 16 2.21 -2.04 -10.01
CA ARG A 16 1.91 -0.60 -10.13
C ARG A 16 0.41 -0.33 -10.18
N ALA A 17 -0.35 -1.19 -10.86
CA ALA A 17 -1.81 -1.05 -10.93
C ALA A 17 -2.46 -1.16 -9.55
N VAL A 18 -1.95 -2.01 -8.67
CA VAL A 18 -2.43 -2.12 -7.28
C VAL A 18 -2.24 -0.79 -6.56
N ILE A 19 -1.07 -0.17 -6.69
CA ILE A 19 -0.79 1.14 -6.07
C ILE A 19 -1.69 2.24 -6.65
N GLU A 20 -1.70 2.37 -7.98
CA GLU A 20 -2.40 3.48 -8.64
C GLU A 20 -3.93 3.35 -8.52
N ARG A 21 -4.48 2.19 -8.84
CA ARG A 21 -5.93 2.01 -8.87
C ARG A 21 -6.51 1.71 -7.50
N GLY A 22 -5.80 0.94 -6.68
CA GLY A 22 -6.23 0.59 -5.34
C GLY A 22 -6.00 1.71 -4.35
N PHE A 23 -4.75 1.97 -4.02
CA PHE A 23 -4.40 2.93 -2.97
C PHE A 23 -4.68 4.39 -3.38
N ASN A 24 -4.29 4.80 -4.58
CA ASN A 24 -4.45 6.21 -5.00
C ASN A 24 -5.87 6.53 -5.42
N ASN A 25 -6.50 5.68 -6.22
CA ASN A 25 -7.83 5.95 -6.76
C ASN A 25 -8.98 5.38 -5.90
N GLY A 26 -8.69 4.46 -4.99
CA GLY A 26 -9.72 3.84 -4.16
C GLY A 26 -10.69 2.96 -4.94
N ASP A 27 -10.27 2.42 -6.08
CA ASP A 27 -11.09 1.52 -6.91
C ASP A 27 -11.07 0.11 -6.30
N LEU A 28 -11.85 -0.08 -5.24
CA LEU A 28 -11.88 -1.35 -4.53
C LEU A 28 -12.55 -2.46 -5.35
N ASP A 29 -13.55 -2.12 -6.15
CA ASP A 29 -14.27 -3.09 -6.98
C ASP A 29 -13.39 -3.61 -8.12
N GLY A 30 -12.50 -2.77 -8.66
CA GLY A 30 -11.59 -3.13 -9.75
C GLY A 30 -10.38 -3.95 -9.33
N LEU A 31 -10.11 -4.10 -8.04
CA LEU A 31 -8.91 -4.79 -7.56
C LEU A 31 -8.81 -6.25 -8.00
N GLY A 32 -9.93 -6.94 -8.16
CA GLY A 32 -9.93 -8.35 -8.57
C GLY A 32 -9.28 -8.63 -9.92
N ALA A 33 -9.08 -7.60 -10.76
CA ALA A 33 -8.34 -7.73 -12.01
C ALA A 33 -6.82 -7.91 -11.78
N PHE A 34 -6.29 -7.44 -10.65
CA PHE A 34 -4.85 -7.41 -10.35
C PHE A 34 -4.46 -8.16 -9.09
N VAL A 35 -5.42 -8.53 -8.25
CA VAL A 35 -5.19 -9.13 -6.94
C VAL A 35 -5.92 -10.46 -6.85
N ALA A 36 -5.23 -11.49 -6.41
CA ALA A 36 -5.83 -12.81 -6.18
C ALA A 36 -6.82 -12.75 -5.03
N HIS A 37 -7.89 -13.55 -5.13
CA HIS A 37 -8.92 -13.62 -4.10
C HIS A 37 -8.34 -14.02 -2.73
N ASP A 38 -7.37 -14.93 -2.74
CA ASP A 38 -6.72 -15.50 -1.55
C ASP A 38 -5.34 -14.91 -1.28
N ILE A 39 -5.11 -13.66 -1.65
CA ILE A 39 -3.83 -12.98 -1.41
C ILE A 39 -3.37 -13.14 0.05
N VAL A 40 -2.09 -13.42 0.23
CA VAL A 40 -1.45 -13.48 1.55
C VAL A 40 -0.92 -12.09 1.89
N GLU A 41 -1.43 -11.50 2.96
CA GLU A 41 -1.09 -10.15 3.40
C GLU A 41 -0.21 -10.20 4.64
N HIS A 42 0.96 -9.57 4.57
CA HIS A 42 1.92 -9.53 5.67
C HIS A 42 2.00 -8.15 6.34
N GLN A 43 1.29 -7.15 5.82
CA GLN A 43 1.30 -5.83 6.44
C GLN A 43 0.65 -5.89 7.82
N ASP A 44 1.33 -5.34 8.82
CA ASP A 44 0.84 -5.33 10.19
C ASP A 44 -0.51 -4.62 10.29
N GLY A 45 -1.46 -5.25 10.97
CA GLY A 45 -2.81 -4.75 11.13
C GLY A 45 -3.77 -5.09 10.00
N ALA A 46 -3.29 -5.75 8.94
CA ALA A 46 -4.13 -6.17 7.81
C ALA A 46 -4.42 -7.66 7.86
N ASN A 47 -5.56 -8.05 7.30
CA ASN A 47 -5.95 -9.45 7.15
C ASN A 47 -5.67 -9.93 5.72
N SER A 48 -5.44 -11.24 5.56
CA SER A 48 -5.26 -11.87 4.26
C SER A 48 -6.59 -11.91 3.48
N GLY A 49 -6.46 -12.16 2.17
CA GLY A 49 -7.57 -12.15 1.23
C GLY A 49 -7.82 -10.78 0.64
N ILE A 50 -8.48 -10.76 -0.50
CA ILE A 50 -8.75 -9.50 -1.22
C ILE A 50 -9.62 -8.55 -0.39
N ASP A 51 -10.53 -9.09 0.42
CA ASP A 51 -11.36 -8.26 1.30
C ASP A 51 -10.54 -7.62 2.42
N GLY A 52 -9.50 -8.32 2.90
CA GLY A 52 -8.54 -7.74 3.86
C GLY A 52 -7.78 -6.57 3.25
N LEU A 53 -7.35 -6.69 2.00
CA LEU A 53 -6.70 -5.60 1.28
C LEU A 53 -7.65 -4.43 1.04
N ARG A 54 -8.89 -4.71 0.65
CA ARG A 54 -9.92 -3.67 0.49
C ARG A 54 -10.13 -2.90 1.79
N ALA A 55 -10.23 -3.63 2.91
CA ALA A 55 -10.39 -3.01 4.23
C ALA A 55 -9.19 -2.14 4.60
N LEU A 56 -7.97 -2.61 4.33
CA LEU A 56 -6.75 -1.84 4.57
C LEU A 56 -6.73 -0.53 3.78
N ILE A 57 -7.02 -0.60 2.49
CA ILE A 57 -7.06 0.58 1.62
C ILE A 57 -8.13 1.57 2.11
N SER A 58 -9.31 1.06 2.43
CA SER A 58 -10.42 1.88 2.94
C SER A 58 -10.05 2.57 4.24
N GLU A 59 -9.40 1.86 5.16
CA GLU A 59 -8.93 2.42 6.43
C GLU A 59 -7.91 3.53 6.21
N LEU A 60 -6.90 3.29 5.36
CA LEU A 60 -5.87 4.29 5.07
C LEU A 60 -6.46 5.55 4.44
N ARG A 61 -7.38 5.39 3.49
CA ARG A 61 -8.05 6.52 2.84
C ARG A 61 -9.03 7.23 3.77
N GLY A 62 -9.52 6.56 4.80
CA GLY A 62 -10.30 7.19 5.86
C GLY A 62 -9.46 8.01 6.84
N GLN A 63 -8.21 7.60 7.05
CA GLN A 63 -7.25 8.32 7.89
C GLN A 63 -6.65 9.54 7.19
N PHE A 64 -6.48 9.44 5.87
CA PHE A 64 -5.88 10.45 5.00
C PHE A 64 -6.68 10.48 3.71
N SER A 65 -7.68 11.35 3.60
CA SER A 65 -8.58 11.38 2.43
C SER A 65 -7.87 11.73 1.13
N ASP A 66 -6.76 12.46 1.22
CA ASP A 66 -5.91 12.86 0.11
C ASP A 66 -4.65 11.99 0.00
N LEU A 67 -4.70 10.76 0.53
CA LEU A 67 -3.57 9.84 0.47
C LEU A 67 -3.06 9.67 -0.95
N HIS A 68 -1.76 9.87 -1.13
CA HIS A 68 -1.09 9.66 -2.41
C HIS A 68 0.20 8.89 -2.21
N LEU A 69 0.33 7.79 -2.94
CA LEU A 69 1.51 6.94 -2.98
C LEU A 69 2.25 7.19 -4.30
N GLU A 70 3.46 7.74 -4.22
CA GLU A 70 4.31 7.99 -5.37
C GLU A 70 5.46 6.98 -5.37
N ILE A 71 5.52 6.14 -6.41
CA ILE A 71 6.61 5.19 -6.57
C ILE A 71 7.87 5.96 -6.95
N GLN A 72 8.87 5.95 -6.07
CA GLN A 72 10.14 6.64 -6.25
C GLN A 72 11.14 5.77 -6.98
N ASP A 73 11.11 4.47 -6.72
CA ASP A 73 12.06 3.50 -7.24
C ASP A 73 11.44 2.12 -7.25
N SER A 74 11.89 1.26 -8.17
CA SER A 74 11.39 -0.10 -8.29
C SER A 74 12.46 -1.05 -8.78
N ALA A 75 12.33 -2.30 -8.39
CA ALA A 75 13.15 -3.39 -8.90
C ALA A 75 12.28 -4.63 -8.99
N THR A 76 12.42 -5.38 -10.08
CA THR A 76 11.70 -6.63 -10.27
C THR A 76 12.70 -7.75 -10.51
N SER A 77 12.55 -8.83 -9.78
CA SER A 77 13.34 -10.04 -9.94
C SER A 77 12.41 -11.24 -9.92
N GLY A 78 12.41 -12.03 -11.00
CA GLY A 78 11.50 -13.14 -11.12
C GLY A 78 10.04 -12.68 -11.09
N ASP A 79 9.28 -13.20 -10.14
CA ASP A 79 7.86 -12.91 -9.98
C ASP A 79 7.57 -11.82 -8.94
N THR A 80 8.60 -11.13 -8.45
CA THR A 80 8.48 -10.22 -7.30
C THR A 80 9.00 -8.83 -7.65
N THR A 81 8.24 -7.81 -7.24
CA THR A 81 8.60 -6.39 -7.41
C THR A 81 8.76 -5.72 -6.05
N TRP A 82 9.81 -4.95 -5.89
CA TRP A 82 10.10 -4.11 -4.72
C TRP A 82 9.89 -2.65 -5.09
N PHE A 83 9.19 -1.93 -4.24
CA PHE A 83 8.97 -0.49 -4.39
C PHE A 83 9.50 0.29 -3.19
N ARG A 84 10.13 1.43 -3.48
CA ARG A 84 10.30 2.50 -2.50
C ARG A 84 9.30 3.59 -2.86
N ILE A 85 8.45 3.92 -1.92
CA ILE A 85 7.29 4.77 -2.13
C ILE A 85 7.37 5.97 -1.20
N ARG A 86 7.02 7.15 -1.72
CA ARG A 86 6.73 8.33 -0.91
C ARG A 86 5.23 8.39 -0.70
N ALA A 87 4.80 8.36 0.55
CA ALA A 87 3.39 8.47 0.90
C ALA A 87 3.15 9.84 1.54
N THR A 88 2.19 10.58 0.99
CA THR A 88 1.79 11.88 1.48
C THR A 88 0.29 11.90 1.75
N GLY A 89 -0.14 12.79 2.63
CA GLY A 89 -1.53 12.97 2.93
C GLY A 89 -1.73 13.90 4.10
N THR A 90 -2.99 14.24 4.39
CA THR A 90 -3.39 15.04 5.54
C THR A 90 -4.19 14.18 6.49
N ASN A 91 -3.83 14.17 7.77
CA ASN A 91 -4.51 13.38 8.79
C ASN A 91 -5.86 14.04 9.13
N ASP A 92 -6.87 13.77 8.32
CA ASP A 92 -8.22 14.32 8.44
C ASP A 92 -9.26 13.31 8.97
N GLY A 93 -8.83 12.09 9.27
CA GLY A 93 -9.66 11.07 9.90
C GLY A 93 -8.97 10.44 11.11
N PRO A 94 -9.72 9.71 11.95
CA PRO A 94 -9.13 9.09 13.15
C PRO A 94 -7.99 8.14 12.77
N LEU A 95 -6.89 8.21 13.51
CA LEU A 95 -5.68 7.42 13.29
C LEU A 95 -5.33 6.65 14.55
N TRP A 96 -5.39 5.30 14.46
CA TRP A 96 -5.00 4.40 15.56
C TRP A 96 -5.61 4.78 16.92
N GLY A 97 -6.93 5.02 16.93
CA GLY A 97 -7.65 5.40 18.13
C GLY A 97 -7.49 6.84 18.58
N ARG A 98 -6.84 7.69 17.78
CA ARG A 98 -6.65 9.10 18.06
C ARG A 98 -7.46 9.97 17.13
N PRO A 99 -7.96 11.13 17.58
CA PRO A 99 -8.68 12.06 16.71
C PRO A 99 -7.78 12.57 15.57
N ALA A 100 -8.41 12.98 14.48
CA ALA A 100 -7.74 13.66 13.39
C ALA A 100 -7.03 14.93 13.86
N THR A 101 -5.82 15.16 13.33
CA THR A 101 -4.98 16.32 13.74
C THR A 101 -4.96 17.41 12.68
N GLY A 102 -5.37 17.10 11.44
CA GLY A 102 -5.25 18.01 10.31
C GLY A 102 -3.81 18.24 9.84
N ARG A 103 -2.85 17.50 10.38
CA ARG A 103 -1.43 17.66 10.02
C ARG A 103 -1.06 16.82 8.81
N PRO A 104 -0.13 17.30 7.97
CA PRO A 104 0.36 16.54 6.84
C PRO A 104 1.35 15.46 7.26
N ILE A 105 1.39 14.38 6.48
CA ILE A 105 2.46 13.38 6.54
C ILE A 105 3.23 13.34 5.22
N ASP A 106 4.49 12.97 5.32
CA ASP A 106 5.39 12.72 4.18
C ASP A 106 6.38 11.66 4.64
N ILE A 107 6.14 10.41 4.26
CA ILE A 107 6.89 9.26 4.79
C ILE A 107 7.35 8.34 3.66
N THR A 108 8.28 7.47 3.99
CA THR A 108 8.69 6.37 3.12
C THR A 108 7.91 5.11 3.48
N VAL A 109 7.47 4.39 2.43
CA VAL A 109 6.89 3.05 2.53
C VAL A 109 7.69 2.12 1.64
N MET A 110 8.03 0.95 2.15
CA MET A 110 8.65 -0.12 1.37
C MET A 110 7.62 -1.21 1.13
N ASP A 111 7.32 -1.48 -0.13
CA ASP A 111 6.37 -2.52 -0.52
C ASP A 111 7.06 -3.61 -1.32
N VAL A 112 6.65 -4.84 -1.08
CA VAL A 112 7.06 -6.01 -1.88
C VAL A 112 5.82 -6.76 -2.31
N MET A 113 5.75 -7.10 -3.59
CA MET A 113 4.59 -7.77 -4.18
C MET A 113 5.05 -8.94 -5.04
N ARG A 114 4.49 -10.11 -4.78
CA ARG A 114 4.70 -11.29 -5.60
C ARG A 114 3.47 -11.55 -6.47
N VAL A 115 3.72 -11.88 -7.74
CA VAL A 115 2.68 -12.09 -8.76
C VAL A 115 2.70 -13.55 -9.23
N ALA A 116 1.54 -14.15 -9.38
CA ALA A 116 1.36 -15.44 -10.01
C ALA A 116 0.04 -15.41 -10.82
N ASP A 117 0.05 -16.04 -11.99
CA ASP A 117 -1.13 -16.12 -12.86
C ASP A 117 -1.78 -14.76 -13.15
N GLY A 118 -0.95 -13.74 -13.33
CA GLY A 118 -1.41 -12.40 -13.69
C GLY A 118 -1.99 -11.57 -12.55
N ARG A 119 -1.84 -12.01 -11.29
CA ARG A 119 -2.38 -11.31 -10.11
C ARG A 119 -1.38 -11.29 -8.98
N MET A 120 -1.45 -10.25 -8.16
CA MET A 120 -0.69 -10.20 -6.92
C MET A 120 -1.22 -11.26 -5.94
N VAL A 121 -0.35 -12.16 -5.51
CA VAL A 121 -0.70 -13.27 -4.62
C VAL A 121 -0.13 -13.11 -3.21
N GLU A 122 0.82 -12.19 -3.04
CA GLU A 122 1.45 -11.96 -1.74
C GLU A 122 1.97 -10.53 -1.66
N HIS A 123 1.78 -9.89 -0.53
CA HIS A 123 2.13 -8.49 -0.30
C HIS A 123 2.77 -8.30 1.07
N TRP A 124 3.86 -7.54 1.09
CA TRP A 124 4.50 -7.01 2.30
C TRP A 124 4.50 -5.50 2.19
N GLY A 125 4.09 -4.82 3.23
CA GLY A 125 4.14 -3.36 3.28
C GLY A 125 4.67 -2.91 4.62
N VAL A 126 5.70 -2.06 4.59
CA VAL A 126 6.30 -1.50 5.81
C VAL A 126 6.32 0.02 5.68
N ALA A 127 5.41 0.65 6.39
CA ALA A 127 5.36 2.11 6.50
C ALA A 127 6.22 2.59 7.66
N ASP A 128 6.79 3.77 7.54
CA ASP A 128 7.51 4.43 8.63
C ASP A 128 6.52 5.00 9.64
N ARG A 129 5.97 4.14 10.48
CA ARG A 129 4.94 4.50 11.46
C ARG A 129 5.45 5.48 12.52
N LEU A 130 6.72 5.37 12.89
CA LEU A 130 7.30 6.32 13.84
C LEU A 130 7.30 7.73 13.27
N ALA A 131 7.66 7.88 11.99
CA ALA A 131 7.59 9.18 11.31
C ALA A 131 6.15 9.70 11.26
N VAL A 132 5.16 8.85 10.98
CA VAL A 132 3.74 9.24 11.04
C VAL A 132 3.39 9.81 12.42
N LEU A 133 3.69 9.07 13.47
CA LEU A 133 3.39 9.51 14.85
C LEU A 133 4.03 10.86 15.18
N LYS A 134 5.27 11.07 14.78
CA LYS A 134 5.96 12.34 14.98
C LYS A 134 5.30 13.48 14.21
N GLN A 135 4.99 13.23 12.93
CA GLN A 135 4.46 14.26 12.04
C GLN A 135 3.04 14.68 12.41
N VAL A 136 2.20 13.75 12.88
CA VAL A 136 0.86 14.09 13.36
C VAL A 136 0.85 14.60 14.81
N GLY A 137 2.00 14.65 15.47
CA GLY A 137 2.12 15.16 16.84
C GLY A 137 1.71 14.16 17.91
N ALA A 138 1.62 12.87 17.59
CA ALA A 138 1.19 11.84 18.53
C ALA A 138 2.29 11.38 19.48
N MET A 139 3.55 11.68 19.18
CA MET A 139 4.70 11.38 20.05
C MET A 139 4.85 12.38 21.19
N GLY A 140 4.07 13.48 21.15
CA GLY A 140 4.21 14.54 22.12
C GLY A 140 5.57 15.20 22.09
N LYS A 141 5.87 15.99 23.14
CA LYS A 141 7.16 16.67 23.29
C LYS A 141 8.14 15.87 24.14
N GLY A 142 7.83 14.62 24.44
CA GLY A 142 8.59 13.78 25.33
C GLY A 142 9.98 13.41 24.85
N GLY A 143 10.30 13.68 23.60
CA GLY A 143 11.61 13.42 23.01
C GLY A 143 12.66 14.49 23.25
N ARG A 144 12.38 15.46 24.08
CA ARG A 144 13.33 16.52 24.43
C ARG A 144 14.20 16.16 25.59
#